data_816c3ea73eddc274e2e33c5f223bc18a
#
_entry.id   816c3ea73eddc274e2e33c5f223bc18a
#
_cell.length_a   1.000
_cell.length_b   1.000
_cell.length_c   1.000
_cell.angle_alpha   90.00
_cell.angle_beta   90.00
_cell.angle_gamma   90.00
#
_symmetry.space_group_name_H-M   'P 1'
#
loop_
_entity.id
_entity.type
_entity.pdbx_description
1 polymer ?
#
loop_
_entity_poly.entity_id
_entity_poly.type
_entity_poly.pdbx_seq_one_letter_code
_entity_poly.pdbx_strand_id
1 'polypeptide(L)'
;MGSTAARERVDEWSDHDFAVVTVDGAEERLRGDPSWLPDSAHIALILREEHDGFKVVYDDGHLLEFGVTSLAGLESWHANAYEVVLDRGGVAEAFARVAARPKPGRSARADREFGLFVAVLLVGVGRCRRGEVLVASQLVRTVAVGHLLTAWRLARPASAGHRLDDLDPFRRFEQVYPTAGRAIADALERDVESAARTLLELAESEFDEDPGFPRRGVTALRDRLGWDH
;
A
#
# COMPACT_ATOMS: atom_id res chain seq x y z
N MET A 1 15.40 3.18 -4.34
CA MET A 1 14.32 3.32 -3.33
C MET A 1 13.65 1.96 -3.21
N GLY A 2 12.59 1.78 -2.43
CA GLY A 2 11.81 0.52 -2.41
C GLY A 2 12.63 -0.73 -2.00
N SER A 3 12.33 -1.86 -2.66
CA SER A 3 13.00 -3.16 -2.40
C SER A 3 14.49 -3.12 -2.71
N THR A 4 14.90 -2.42 -3.74
CA THR A 4 16.31 -2.30 -4.17
C THR A 4 17.19 -1.55 -3.17
N ALA A 5 16.64 -0.67 -2.32
CA ALA A 5 17.38 -0.02 -1.24
C ALA A 5 17.59 -0.92 -0.01
N ALA A 6 16.93 -2.07 0.04
CA ALA A 6 17.02 -3.05 1.11
C ALA A 6 17.47 -4.40 0.52
N ARG A 7 18.80 -4.54 0.36
CA ARG A 7 19.44 -5.65 -0.39
C ARG A 7 19.00 -7.05 0.02
N GLU A 8 18.57 -7.23 1.27
CA GLU A 8 18.04 -8.51 1.78
C GLU A 8 16.63 -8.84 1.23
N ARG A 9 16.01 -7.94 0.47
CA ARG A 9 14.65 -8.07 -0.09
C ARG A 9 14.61 -8.14 -1.61
N VAL A 10 15.79 -8.10 -2.26
CA VAL A 10 15.90 -8.15 -3.72
C VAL A 10 15.78 -9.59 -4.19
N ASP A 11 14.90 -9.84 -5.15
CA ASP A 11 14.70 -11.12 -5.83
C ASP A 11 14.44 -10.89 -7.33
N GLU A 12 14.16 -11.98 -8.06
CA GLU A 12 13.88 -11.95 -9.50
C GLU A 12 12.63 -11.17 -9.91
N TRP A 13 11.74 -10.85 -8.93
CA TRP A 13 10.51 -10.08 -9.14
C TRP A 13 10.64 -8.62 -8.70
N SER A 14 11.83 -8.24 -8.24
CA SER A 14 12.06 -6.87 -7.78
C SER A 14 12.22 -5.93 -8.97
N ASP A 15 11.44 -4.86 -8.94
CA ASP A 15 11.64 -3.68 -9.78
C ASP A 15 12.83 -2.85 -9.29
N HIS A 16 13.28 -1.91 -10.11
CA HIS A 16 14.27 -0.91 -9.71
C HIS A 16 13.61 0.44 -9.50
N ASP A 17 13.32 0.77 -8.24
CA ASP A 17 12.82 2.07 -7.82
C ASP A 17 13.96 3.06 -7.59
N PHE A 18 13.98 4.17 -8.31
CA PHE A 18 14.97 5.22 -8.07
C PHE A 18 14.44 6.65 -8.32
N ALA A 19 15.19 7.61 -7.83
CA ALA A 19 14.94 9.02 -8.08
C ALA A 19 16.15 9.65 -8.77
N VAL A 20 15.90 10.47 -9.76
CA VAL A 20 16.89 11.35 -10.37
C VAL A 20 16.61 12.77 -9.92
N VAL A 21 17.49 13.32 -9.10
CA VAL A 21 17.38 14.69 -8.62
C VAL A 21 18.30 15.57 -9.44
N THR A 22 17.71 16.53 -10.13
CA THR A 22 18.42 17.45 -11.05
C THR A 22 18.58 18.83 -10.46
N VAL A 23 19.35 19.67 -11.13
CA VAL A 23 19.27 21.13 -10.93
C VAL A 23 17.92 21.64 -11.44
N ASP A 24 17.42 22.71 -10.82
CA ASP A 24 16.13 23.29 -11.17
C ASP A 24 16.06 23.62 -12.67
N GLY A 25 14.97 23.25 -13.32
CA GLY A 25 14.68 23.47 -14.72
C GLY A 25 15.32 22.47 -15.71
N ALA A 26 16.07 21.47 -15.21
CA ALA A 26 16.62 20.41 -16.07
C ALA A 26 15.74 19.15 -16.15
N GLU A 27 14.67 19.09 -15.35
CA GLU A 27 13.80 17.93 -15.21
C GLU A 27 13.18 17.51 -16.54
N GLU A 28 12.57 18.45 -17.27
CA GLU A 28 11.86 18.17 -18.51
C GLU A 28 12.79 17.66 -19.65
N ARG A 29 14.06 18.00 -19.62
CA ARG A 29 15.02 17.44 -20.57
C ARG A 29 15.21 15.94 -20.38
N LEU A 30 15.29 15.46 -19.13
CA LEU A 30 15.42 14.04 -18.84
C LEU A 30 14.08 13.30 -18.95
N ARG A 31 12.99 13.98 -18.67
CA ARG A 31 11.64 13.42 -18.82
C ARG A 31 11.24 13.26 -20.27
N GLY A 32 11.67 14.17 -21.14
CA GLY A 32 11.31 14.19 -22.57
C GLY A 32 12.12 13.25 -23.44
N ASP A 33 13.31 12.83 -22.99
CA ASP A 33 14.19 11.95 -23.76
C ASP A 33 14.75 10.84 -22.86
N PRO A 34 14.25 9.60 -22.98
CA PRO A 34 14.70 8.46 -22.17
C PRO A 34 16.01 7.84 -22.63
N SER A 35 16.70 8.40 -23.64
CA SER A 35 17.95 7.84 -24.18
C SER A 35 19.11 7.78 -23.17
N TRP A 36 19.00 8.48 -22.04
CA TRP A 36 19.94 8.41 -20.94
C TRP A 36 19.80 7.13 -20.07
N LEU A 37 18.70 6.39 -20.21
CA LEU A 37 18.53 5.11 -19.54
C LEU A 37 19.46 4.06 -20.15
N PRO A 38 20.01 3.14 -19.33
CA PRO A 38 20.81 2.05 -19.85
C PRO A 38 20.00 1.23 -20.85
N ASP A 39 20.66 0.69 -21.86
CA ASP A 39 20.06 -0.19 -22.88
C ASP A 39 18.74 0.35 -23.47
N SER A 40 18.64 1.67 -23.66
CA SER A 40 17.43 2.35 -24.10
C SER A 40 16.86 1.83 -25.42
N ALA A 41 17.69 1.20 -26.28
CA ALA A 41 17.27 0.56 -27.51
C ALA A 41 16.38 -0.71 -27.27
N HIS A 42 16.40 -1.25 -26.06
CA HIS A 42 15.63 -2.44 -25.63
C HIS A 42 14.43 -2.07 -24.75
N ILE A 43 14.03 -0.81 -24.74
CA ILE A 43 12.81 -0.39 -24.04
C ILE A 43 11.58 -0.81 -24.86
N ALA A 44 10.80 -1.75 -24.30
CA ALA A 44 9.55 -2.22 -24.90
C ALA A 44 8.38 -1.28 -24.61
N LEU A 45 8.37 -0.65 -23.43
CA LEU A 45 7.31 0.26 -23.00
C LEU A 45 7.86 1.35 -22.09
N ILE A 46 7.44 2.59 -22.32
CA ILE A 46 7.66 3.71 -21.39
C ILE A 46 6.36 4.45 -21.17
N LEU A 47 6.02 4.67 -19.91
CA LEU A 47 4.84 5.41 -19.48
C LEU A 47 5.26 6.52 -18.51
N ARG A 48 4.75 7.73 -18.74
CA ARG A 48 4.84 8.83 -17.78
C ARG A 48 3.56 8.84 -16.95
N GLU A 49 3.70 8.84 -15.63
CA GLU A 49 2.60 8.93 -14.69
C GLU A 49 2.26 10.39 -14.37
N GLU A 50 1.09 10.62 -13.76
CA GLU A 50 0.58 11.97 -13.47
C GLU A 50 1.50 12.80 -12.53
N HIS A 51 2.32 12.13 -11.70
CA HIS A 51 3.20 12.75 -10.71
C HIS A 51 4.68 12.77 -11.12
N ASP A 52 4.94 12.88 -12.44
CA ASP A 52 6.30 12.88 -12.98
C ASP A 52 7.11 11.60 -12.71
N GLY A 53 6.42 10.53 -12.37
CA GLY A 53 6.93 9.17 -12.31
C GLY A 53 7.00 8.54 -13.69
N PHE A 54 7.87 7.55 -13.82
CA PHE A 54 8.00 6.75 -15.04
C PHE A 54 7.95 5.28 -14.69
N LYS A 55 7.27 4.51 -15.55
CA LYS A 55 7.37 3.06 -15.61
C LYS A 55 7.98 2.68 -16.94
N VAL A 56 9.06 1.93 -16.90
CA VAL A 56 9.78 1.48 -18.09
C VAL A 56 9.91 -0.04 -18.04
N VAL A 57 9.42 -0.71 -19.08
CA VAL A 57 9.55 -2.16 -19.23
C VAL A 57 10.49 -2.44 -20.39
N TYR A 58 11.49 -3.26 -20.14
CA TYR A 58 12.44 -3.72 -21.15
C TYR A 58 11.93 -4.98 -21.87
N ASP A 59 12.56 -5.31 -22.99
CA ASP A 59 12.22 -6.48 -23.83
C ASP A 59 12.28 -7.82 -23.05
N ASP A 60 13.12 -7.90 -22.01
CA ASP A 60 13.25 -9.06 -21.12
C ASP A 60 12.24 -9.06 -19.96
N GLY A 61 11.36 -8.06 -19.88
CA GLY A 61 10.37 -7.89 -18.82
C GLY A 61 10.90 -7.15 -17.58
N HIS A 62 12.15 -6.69 -17.56
CA HIS A 62 12.68 -5.92 -16.45
C HIS A 62 11.96 -4.58 -16.30
N LEU A 63 11.57 -4.23 -15.07
CA LEU A 63 10.81 -3.01 -14.75
C LEU A 63 11.67 -1.99 -14.01
N LEU A 64 11.71 -0.77 -14.53
CA LEU A 64 12.17 0.41 -13.77
C LEU A 64 10.96 1.27 -13.39
N GLU A 65 10.94 1.69 -12.13
CA GLU A 65 10.04 2.74 -11.65
C GLU A 65 10.89 3.90 -11.14
N PHE A 66 10.71 5.10 -11.68
CA PHE A 66 11.52 6.23 -11.25
C PHE A 66 10.81 7.58 -11.42
N GLY A 67 11.25 8.53 -10.65
CA GLY A 67 10.84 9.92 -10.81
C GLY A 67 12.03 10.82 -11.11
N VAL A 68 11.80 11.85 -11.89
CA VAL A 68 12.78 12.91 -12.15
C VAL A 68 12.27 14.19 -11.50
N THR A 69 13.05 14.77 -10.59
CA THR A 69 12.62 15.95 -9.82
C THR A 69 13.82 16.86 -9.51
N SER A 70 13.56 18.07 -9.03
CA SER A 70 14.57 18.91 -8.40
C SER A 70 14.61 18.72 -6.88
N LEU A 71 15.56 19.33 -6.20
CA LEU A 71 15.60 19.33 -4.72
C LEU A 71 14.32 19.94 -4.13
N ALA A 72 13.78 20.99 -4.75
CA ALA A 72 12.53 21.60 -4.31
C ALA A 72 11.34 20.68 -4.54
N GLY A 73 11.27 20.01 -5.68
CA GLY A 73 10.22 19.05 -6.00
C GLY A 73 10.23 17.82 -5.09
N LEU A 74 11.42 17.36 -4.68
CA LEU A 74 11.58 16.25 -3.74
C LEU A 74 10.85 16.48 -2.41
N GLU A 75 10.66 17.72 -2.01
CA GLU A 75 9.92 18.10 -0.80
C GLU A 75 8.44 17.65 -0.79
N SER A 76 7.85 17.31 -1.94
CA SER A 76 6.49 16.77 -2.02
C SER A 76 6.42 15.23 -1.88
N TRP A 77 7.54 14.55 -1.89
CA TRP A 77 7.62 13.11 -1.92
C TRP A 77 7.51 12.47 -0.53
N HIS A 78 7.24 11.17 -0.53
CA HIS A 78 7.34 10.30 0.63
C HIS A 78 8.36 9.21 0.36
N ALA A 79 9.16 8.86 1.35
CA ALA A 79 10.14 7.79 1.23
C ALA A 79 10.13 6.88 2.46
N ASN A 80 10.25 5.57 2.22
CA ASN A 80 10.52 4.58 3.25
C ASN A 80 12.03 4.27 3.28
N ALA A 81 12.42 3.08 2.80
CA ALA A 81 13.81 2.72 2.64
C ALA A 81 14.39 3.40 1.38
N TYR A 82 15.56 4.00 1.50
CA TYR A 82 16.29 4.60 0.40
C TYR A 82 17.81 4.50 0.62
N GLU A 83 18.55 4.53 -0.46
CA GLU A 83 20.01 4.67 -0.48
C GLU A 83 20.38 5.79 -1.45
N VAL A 84 21.26 6.68 -1.05
CA VAL A 84 21.77 7.73 -1.94
C VAL A 84 23.03 7.21 -2.62
N VAL A 85 22.92 6.87 -3.90
CA VAL A 85 24.03 6.32 -4.69
C VAL A 85 24.98 7.42 -5.16
N LEU A 86 24.44 8.59 -5.45
CA LEU A 86 25.21 9.75 -5.92
C LEU A 86 24.64 11.03 -5.32
N ASP A 87 25.46 11.79 -4.61
CA ASP A 87 25.12 13.12 -4.11
C ASP A 87 26.13 14.16 -4.61
N ARG A 88 25.63 15.11 -5.39
CA ARG A 88 26.42 16.24 -5.90
C ARG A 88 25.86 17.59 -5.45
N GLY A 89 24.83 17.62 -4.59
CA GLY A 89 24.17 18.86 -4.24
C GLY A 89 23.15 18.79 -3.10
N GLY A 90 23.40 17.98 -2.06
CA GLY A 90 22.54 17.96 -0.86
C GLY A 90 21.32 17.02 -0.97
N VAL A 91 21.38 16.05 -1.88
CA VAL A 91 20.32 15.04 -2.07
C VAL A 91 20.13 14.19 -0.82
N ALA A 92 21.21 13.80 -0.15
CA ALA A 92 21.16 12.99 1.07
C ALA A 92 20.41 13.72 2.20
N GLU A 93 20.70 15.01 2.39
CA GLU A 93 20.01 15.82 3.41
C GLU A 93 18.52 16.01 3.06
N ALA A 94 18.19 16.22 1.79
CA ALA A 94 16.81 16.36 1.33
C ALA A 94 16.02 15.08 1.56
N PHE A 95 16.56 13.91 1.18
CA PHE A 95 15.94 12.62 1.45
C PHE A 95 15.79 12.33 2.94
N ALA A 96 16.79 12.69 3.76
CA ALA A 96 16.70 12.52 5.21
C ALA A 96 15.52 13.34 5.79
N ARG A 97 15.32 14.57 5.33
CA ARG A 97 14.15 15.39 5.72
C ARG A 97 12.83 14.75 5.29
N VAL A 98 12.74 14.29 4.05
CA VAL A 98 11.54 13.64 3.50
C VAL A 98 11.20 12.36 4.28
N ALA A 99 12.19 11.52 4.56
CA ALA A 99 12.02 10.27 5.31
C ALA A 99 11.64 10.49 6.78
N ALA A 100 12.07 11.60 7.37
CA ALA A 100 11.76 11.96 8.76
C ALA A 100 10.33 12.49 8.94
N ARG A 101 9.61 12.82 7.87
CA ARG A 101 8.24 13.35 7.96
C ARG A 101 7.27 12.31 8.54
N PRO A 102 6.24 12.77 9.27
CA PRO A 102 5.14 11.90 9.66
C PRO A 102 4.51 11.28 8.42
N LYS A 103 4.45 9.96 8.40
CA LYS A 103 3.87 9.23 7.28
C LYS A 103 2.34 9.18 7.41
N PRO A 104 1.61 9.09 6.26
CA PRO A 104 0.18 8.81 6.31
C PRO A 104 -0.09 7.58 7.17
N GLY A 105 -1.11 7.65 8.04
CA GLY A 105 -1.47 6.54 8.92
C GLY A 105 -0.85 6.56 10.32
N ARG A 106 0.18 7.36 10.62
CA ARG A 106 0.73 7.48 11.99
C ARG A 106 -0.25 8.05 13.02
N SER A 107 -1.27 8.79 12.58
CA SER A 107 -2.38 9.27 13.41
C SER A 107 -3.58 8.30 13.42
N ALA A 108 -3.48 7.16 12.78
CA ALA A 108 -4.55 6.17 12.75
C ALA A 108 -4.80 5.62 14.17
N ARG A 109 -6.07 5.41 14.50
CA ARG A 109 -6.53 4.82 15.76
C ARG A 109 -7.25 3.52 15.45
N ALA A 110 -6.97 2.48 16.20
CA ALA A 110 -7.54 1.15 15.95
C ALA A 110 -9.09 1.18 15.98
N ASP A 111 -9.69 1.86 16.92
CA ASP A 111 -11.16 2.00 17.04
C ASP A 111 -11.78 2.65 15.79
N ARG A 112 -11.13 3.69 15.25
CA ARG A 112 -11.58 4.35 14.03
C ARG A 112 -11.44 3.41 12.82
N GLU A 113 -10.33 2.72 12.70
CA GLU A 113 -10.10 1.82 11.56
C GLU A 113 -11.04 0.61 11.60
N PHE A 114 -11.32 0.03 12.76
CA PHE A 114 -12.37 -1.00 12.91
C PHE A 114 -13.75 -0.47 12.53
N GLY A 115 -14.09 0.75 12.94
CA GLY A 115 -15.36 1.37 12.56
C GLY A 115 -15.49 1.56 11.04
N LEU A 116 -14.42 2.01 10.37
CA LEU A 116 -14.38 2.14 8.91
C LEU A 116 -14.47 0.77 8.21
N PHE A 117 -13.76 -0.24 8.71
CA PHE A 117 -13.86 -1.60 8.21
C PHE A 117 -15.32 -2.07 8.19
N VAL A 118 -16.02 -2.01 9.31
CA VAL A 118 -17.42 -2.43 9.42
C VAL A 118 -18.33 -1.62 8.49
N ALA A 119 -18.17 -0.30 8.46
CA ALA A 119 -18.97 0.56 7.60
C ALA A 119 -18.78 0.27 6.10
N VAL A 120 -17.53 0.05 5.68
CA VAL A 120 -17.21 -0.26 4.28
C VAL A 120 -17.71 -1.66 3.89
N LEU A 121 -17.64 -2.65 4.78
CA LEU A 121 -18.26 -3.96 4.53
C LEU A 121 -19.76 -3.83 4.25
N LEU A 122 -20.48 -3.08 5.07
CA LEU A 122 -21.92 -2.86 4.89
C LEU A 122 -22.22 -2.24 3.52
N VAL A 123 -21.48 -1.20 3.14
CA VAL A 123 -21.63 -0.55 1.82
C VAL A 123 -21.28 -1.53 0.71
N GLY A 124 -20.19 -2.25 0.83
CA GLY A 124 -19.70 -3.20 -0.18
C GLY A 124 -20.70 -4.31 -0.45
N VAL A 125 -21.23 -4.96 0.60
CA VAL A 125 -22.27 -5.99 0.45
C VAL A 125 -23.55 -5.40 -0.14
N GLY A 126 -23.94 -4.21 0.29
CA GLY A 126 -25.10 -3.52 -0.30
C GLY A 126 -24.94 -3.26 -1.81
N ARG A 127 -23.72 -2.93 -2.28
CA ARG A 127 -23.40 -2.80 -3.71
C ARG A 127 -23.47 -4.15 -4.41
N CYS A 128 -22.91 -5.19 -3.81
CA CYS A 128 -22.96 -6.55 -4.34
C CYS A 128 -24.42 -7.02 -4.60
N ARG A 129 -25.29 -6.85 -3.60
CA ARG A 129 -26.71 -7.23 -3.68
C ARG A 129 -27.51 -6.42 -4.72
N ARG A 130 -27.00 -5.26 -5.13
CA ARG A 130 -27.55 -4.48 -6.24
C ARG A 130 -26.97 -4.85 -7.61
N GLY A 131 -26.12 -5.86 -7.68
CA GLY A 131 -25.46 -6.27 -8.92
C GLY A 131 -24.23 -5.42 -9.29
N GLU A 132 -23.81 -4.47 -8.46
CA GLU A 132 -22.64 -3.62 -8.67
C GLU A 132 -21.35 -4.33 -8.22
N VAL A 133 -21.06 -5.50 -8.81
CA VAL A 133 -20.05 -6.45 -8.32
C VAL A 133 -18.62 -5.86 -8.36
N LEU A 134 -18.29 -5.07 -9.36
CA LEU A 134 -16.93 -4.50 -9.50
C LEU A 134 -16.61 -3.54 -8.35
N VAL A 135 -17.49 -2.57 -8.09
CA VAL A 135 -17.28 -1.62 -6.99
C VAL A 135 -17.42 -2.32 -5.63
N ALA A 136 -18.30 -3.30 -5.50
CA ALA A 136 -18.42 -4.12 -4.30
C ALA A 136 -17.11 -4.86 -4.00
N SER A 137 -16.51 -5.46 -5.01
CA SER A 137 -15.22 -6.15 -4.91
C SER A 137 -14.11 -5.20 -4.47
N GLN A 138 -14.03 -4.02 -5.05
CA GLN A 138 -13.05 -3.00 -4.65
C GLN A 138 -13.25 -2.58 -3.19
N LEU A 139 -14.49 -2.31 -2.77
CA LEU A 139 -14.79 -1.89 -1.39
C LEU A 139 -14.44 -2.99 -0.38
N VAL A 140 -14.84 -4.24 -0.62
CA VAL A 140 -14.59 -5.35 0.32
C VAL A 140 -13.13 -5.76 0.32
N ARG A 141 -12.55 -6.05 -0.86
CA ARG A 141 -11.24 -6.70 -0.97
C ARG A 141 -10.07 -5.72 -0.82
N THR A 142 -10.29 -4.43 -1.08
CA THR A 142 -9.24 -3.43 -0.99
C THR A 142 -9.48 -2.46 0.17
N VAL A 143 -10.59 -1.73 0.16
CA VAL A 143 -10.80 -0.65 1.12
C VAL A 143 -11.04 -1.20 2.54
N ALA A 144 -11.99 -2.14 2.70
CA ALA A 144 -12.27 -2.72 4.02
C ALA A 144 -11.05 -3.50 4.55
N VAL A 145 -10.40 -4.31 3.71
CA VAL A 145 -9.19 -5.03 4.11
C VAL A 145 -8.10 -4.05 4.53
N GLY A 146 -7.86 -2.97 3.79
CA GLY A 146 -6.88 -1.94 4.18
C GLY A 146 -7.12 -1.37 5.58
N HIS A 147 -8.39 -1.10 5.92
CA HIS A 147 -8.77 -0.69 7.28
C HIS A 147 -8.54 -1.80 8.32
N LEU A 148 -8.91 -3.05 8.00
CA LEU A 148 -8.67 -4.18 8.90
C LEU A 148 -7.18 -4.40 9.18
N LEU A 149 -6.32 -4.39 8.15
CA LEU A 149 -4.88 -4.55 8.31
C LEU A 149 -4.26 -3.42 9.14
N THR A 150 -4.73 -2.19 8.92
CA THR A 150 -4.28 -1.03 9.70
C THR A 150 -4.71 -1.16 11.16
N ALA A 151 -5.97 -1.53 11.43
CA ALA A 151 -6.47 -1.77 12.77
C ALA A 151 -5.70 -2.91 13.47
N TRP A 152 -5.45 -4.01 12.73
CA TRP A 152 -4.68 -5.15 13.22
C TRP A 152 -3.30 -4.76 13.71
N ARG A 153 -2.55 -4.03 12.88
CA ARG A 153 -1.19 -3.55 13.20
C ARG A 153 -1.17 -2.67 14.45
N LEU A 154 -2.21 -1.88 14.66
CA LEU A 154 -2.33 -0.99 15.82
C LEU A 154 -2.74 -1.74 17.09
N ALA A 155 -3.66 -2.70 16.97
CA ALA A 155 -4.17 -3.48 18.11
C ALA A 155 -3.24 -4.63 18.53
N ARG A 156 -2.49 -5.19 17.59
CA ARG A 156 -1.56 -6.32 17.81
C ARG A 156 -0.15 -6.00 17.32
N PRO A 157 0.59 -5.09 17.97
CA PRO A 157 1.95 -4.78 17.57
C PRO A 157 2.85 -6.02 17.62
N ALA A 158 3.55 -6.31 16.53
CA ALA A 158 4.46 -7.45 16.42
C ALA A 158 5.92 -7.03 16.59
N SER A 159 6.75 -7.91 17.14
CA SER A 159 8.20 -7.70 17.27
C SER A 159 8.88 -7.48 15.89
N ALA A 160 8.38 -8.14 14.85
CA ALA A 160 8.82 -7.96 13.47
C ALA A 160 8.14 -6.81 12.73
N GLY A 161 7.42 -5.92 13.43
CA GLY A 161 6.67 -4.80 12.85
C GLY A 161 7.50 -3.83 11.99
N HIS A 162 8.83 -3.76 12.26
CA HIS A 162 9.77 -2.99 11.44
C HIS A 162 9.86 -3.47 9.98
N ARG A 163 9.39 -4.69 9.68
CA ARG A 163 9.35 -5.25 8.32
C ARG A 163 8.14 -4.79 7.52
N LEU A 164 7.09 -4.30 8.19
CA LEU A 164 5.89 -3.78 7.54
C LEU A 164 6.21 -2.50 6.75
N ASP A 165 5.39 -2.25 5.74
CA ASP A 165 5.47 -1.00 4.99
C ASP A 165 4.59 0.06 5.65
N ASP A 166 5.11 1.28 5.84
CA ASP A 166 4.37 2.37 6.47
C ASP A 166 3.45 3.11 5.48
N LEU A 167 3.62 2.90 4.18
CA LEU A 167 2.84 3.55 3.12
C LEU A 167 1.73 2.64 2.58
N ASP A 168 1.93 1.31 2.69
CA ASP A 168 0.98 0.32 2.20
C ASP A 168 0.73 -0.76 3.27
N PRO A 169 -0.47 -0.83 3.85
CA PRO A 169 -0.78 -1.81 4.90
C PRO A 169 -0.78 -3.26 4.42
N PHE A 170 -0.90 -3.50 3.11
CA PHE A 170 -0.90 -4.86 2.53
C PHE A 170 0.50 -5.44 2.43
N ARG A 171 1.50 -4.60 2.18
CA ARG A 171 2.86 -5.09 1.94
C ARG A 171 3.44 -5.81 3.15
N ARG A 172 3.76 -7.08 2.96
CA ARG A 172 4.43 -7.95 3.94
C ARG A 172 3.62 -8.23 5.22
N PHE A 173 2.32 -7.96 5.21
CA PHE A 173 1.45 -8.25 6.35
C PHE A 173 1.52 -9.74 6.72
N GLU A 174 1.39 -10.64 5.76
CA GLU A 174 1.46 -12.09 5.93
C GLU A 174 2.83 -12.59 6.42
N GLN A 175 3.90 -11.85 6.21
CA GLN A 175 5.23 -12.18 6.73
C GLN A 175 5.36 -11.85 8.23
N VAL A 176 4.59 -10.91 8.73
CA VAL A 176 4.60 -10.47 10.12
C VAL A 176 3.47 -11.12 10.92
N TYR A 177 2.32 -11.33 10.28
CA TYR A 177 1.13 -11.98 10.83
C TYR A 177 0.71 -13.20 9.99
N PRO A 178 1.48 -14.30 9.95
CA PRO A 178 1.29 -15.37 8.96
C PRO A 178 -0.06 -16.06 9.07
N THR A 179 -0.59 -16.27 10.29
CA THR A 179 -1.89 -16.90 10.49
C THR A 179 -3.02 -15.99 10.01
N ALA A 180 -3.01 -14.72 10.42
CA ALA A 180 -4.01 -13.74 9.99
C ALA A 180 -3.93 -13.48 8.48
N GLY A 181 -2.72 -13.32 7.95
CA GLY A 181 -2.50 -13.09 6.52
C GLY A 181 -3.06 -14.22 5.66
N ARG A 182 -2.83 -15.48 6.07
CA ARG A 182 -3.41 -16.65 5.39
C ARG A 182 -4.93 -16.65 5.46
N ALA A 183 -5.51 -16.44 6.65
CA ALA A 183 -6.96 -16.43 6.82
C ALA A 183 -7.64 -15.32 6.00
N ILE A 184 -7.01 -14.14 5.92
CA ILE A 184 -7.49 -13.04 5.07
C ILE A 184 -7.37 -13.43 3.58
N ALA A 185 -6.24 -13.98 3.14
CA ALA A 185 -6.07 -14.42 1.77
C ALA A 185 -7.13 -15.46 1.36
N ASP A 186 -7.35 -16.48 2.19
CA ASP A 186 -8.37 -17.52 1.96
C ASP A 186 -9.81 -16.93 1.90
N ALA A 187 -10.07 -15.89 2.71
CA ALA A 187 -11.35 -15.17 2.66
C ALA A 187 -11.53 -14.44 1.32
N LEU A 188 -10.47 -13.85 0.79
CA LEU A 188 -10.50 -13.08 -0.45
C LEU A 188 -10.70 -13.93 -1.73
N GLU A 189 -10.50 -15.23 -1.66
CA GLU A 189 -10.80 -16.16 -2.78
C GLU A 189 -12.30 -16.44 -2.96
N ARG A 190 -13.12 -16.12 -1.95
CA ARG A 190 -14.57 -16.35 -1.96
C ARG A 190 -15.30 -15.29 -2.82
N ASP A 191 -16.60 -15.48 -3.07
CA ASP A 191 -17.43 -14.40 -3.60
C ASP A 191 -17.47 -13.20 -2.65
N VAL A 192 -17.90 -12.04 -3.16
CA VAL A 192 -17.76 -10.76 -2.42
C VAL A 192 -18.48 -10.78 -1.08
N GLU A 193 -19.70 -11.32 -1.02
CA GLU A 193 -20.48 -11.32 0.22
C GLU A 193 -19.94 -12.36 1.21
N SER A 194 -19.56 -13.54 0.75
CA SER A 194 -18.91 -14.55 1.57
C SER A 194 -17.56 -14.10 2.09
N ALA A 195 -16.77 -13.37 1.26
CA ALA A 195 -15.53 -12.76 1.69
C ALA A 195 -15.76 -11.74 2.81
N ALA A 196 -16.74 -10.84 2.63
CA ALA A 196 -17.08 -9.83 3.64
C ALA A 196 -17.49 -10.46 4.98
N ARG A 197 -18.32 -11.51 4.95
CA ARG A 197 -18.74 -12.25 6.13
C ARG A 197 -17.56 -12.91 6.82
N THR A 198 -16.70 -13.63 6.08
CA THR A 198 -15.53 -14.31 6.65
C THR A 198 -14.53 -13.32 7.26
N LEU A 199 -14.30 -12.17 6.62
CA LEU A 199 -13.45 -11.12 7.17
C LEU A 199 -14.01 -10.53 8.46
N LEU A 200 -15.33 -10.36 8.56
CA LEU A 200 -15.99 -9.92 9.78
C LEU A 200 -15.83 -10.94 10.90
N GLU A 201 -16.12 -12.21 10.62
CA GLU A 201 -15.97 -13.33 11.57
C GLU A 201 -14.53 -13.44 12.09
N LEU A 202 -13.55 -13.27 11.22
CA LEU A 202 -12.14 -13.22 11.59
C LEU A 202 -11.84 -12.06 12.54
N ALA A 203 -12.35 -10.86 12.22
CA ALA A 203 -12.15 -9.69 13.06
C ALA A 203 -12.83 -9.84 14.43
N GLU A 204 -14.04 -10.39 14.50
CA GLU A 204 -14.73 -10.69 15.76
C GLU A 204 -13.95 -11.71 16.60
N SER A 205 -13.49 -12.81 15.98
CA SER A 205 -12.77 -13.87 16.71
C SER A 205 -11.45 -13.34 17.34
N GLU A 206 -10.84 -12.34 16.75
CA GLU A 206 -9.57 -11.78 17.22
C GLU A 206 -9.73 -10.59 18.16
N PHE A 207 -10.75 -9.74 17.94
CA PHE A 207 -10.83 -8.41 18.56
C PHE A 207 -12.11 -8.14 19.37
N ASP A 208 -13.04 -9.10 19.48
CA ASP A 208 -14.31 -8.84 20.16
C ASP A 208 -14.11 -8.35 21.61
N GLU A 209 -13.08 -8.79 22.31
CA GLU A 209 -12.79 -8.34 23.67
C GLU A 209 -12.09 -6.98 23.74
N ASP A 210 -11.58 -6.45 22.60
CA ASP A 210 -10.87 -5.17 22.60
C ASP A 210 -11.82 -3.99 22.83
N PRO A 211 -11.45 -3.03 23.70
CA PRO A 211 -12.31 -1.88 24.01
C PRO A 211 -12.68 -1.02 22.79
N GLY A 212 -11.80 -1.00 21.77
CA GLY A 212 -11.99 -0.23 20.54
C GLY A 212 -12.78 -0.96 19.45
N PHE A 213 -13.14 -2.23 19.65
CA PHE A 213 -13.88 -2.98 18.65
C PHE A 213 -15.37 -2.57 18.62
N PRO A 214 -15.95 -2.27 17.44
CA PRO A 214 -17.28 -1.64 17.32
C PRO A 214 -18.43 -2.68 17.38
N ARG A 215 -18.58 -3.42 18.47
CA ARG A 215 -19.59 -4.50 18.64
C ARG A 215 -20.99 -4.10 18.22
N ARG A 216 -21.45 -2.92 18.65
CA ARG A 216 -22.79 -2.44 18.26
C ARG A 216 -22.91 -2.21 16.75
N GLY A 217 -21.83 -1.77 16.10
CA GLY A 217 -21.77 -1.61 14.65
C GLY A 217 -21.81 -2.94 13.92
N VAL A 218 -21.11 -3.96 14.47
CA VAL A 218 -21.12 -5.32 13.94
C VAL A 218 -22.51 -5.93 14.06
N THR A 219 -23.17 -5.84 15.23
CA THR A 219 -24.55 -6.30 15.42
C THR A 219 -25.49 -5.63 14.39
N ALA A 220 -25.43 -4.31 14.26
CA ALA A 220 -26.28 -3.59 13.30
C ALA A 220 -26.02 -4.00 11.85
N LEU A 221 -24.75 -4.29 11.50
CA LEU A 221 -24.40 -4.82 10.18
C LEU A 221 -25.02 -6.19 9.95
N ARG A 222 -24.84 -7.14 10.91
CA ARG A 222 -25.40 -8.49 10.83
C ARG A 222 -26.91 -8.45 10.67
N ASP A 223 -27.62 -7.69 11.53
CA ASP A 223 -29.08 -7.50 11.45
C ASP A 223 -29.50 -6.97 10.08
N ARG A 224 -28.78 -5.95 9.57
CA ARG A 224 -29.12 -5.33 8.29
C ARG A 224 -28.91 -6.26 7.09
N LEU A 225 -27.90 -7.13 7.16
CA LEU A 225 -27.57 -8.06 6.09
C LEU A 225 -28.27 -9.43 6.23
N GLY A 226 -28.94 -9.67 7.35
CA GLY A 226 -29.59 -10.96 7.66
C GLY A 226 -28.54 -12.07 7.87
N TRP A 227 -27.40 -11.70 8.45
CA TRP A 227 -26.38 -12.69 8.84
C TRP A 227 -26.65 -13.13 10.27
N ASP A 228 -26.72 -14.45 10.48
CA ASP A 228 -26.93 -15.01 11.82
C ASP A 228 -25.79 -14.59 12.78
N HIS A 229 -26.14 -14.43 14.05
CA HIS A 229 -25.23 -14.07 15.14
C HIS A 229 -24.42 -15.27 15.62
#